data_f23afc31135e20350d6f8b1a3054a58a
#
_entry.id   f23afc31135e20350d6f8b1a3054a58a
#
_cell.length_a   1.000
_cell.length_b   1.000
_cell.length_c   1.000
_cell.angle_alpha   90.00
_cell.angle_beta   90.00
_cell.angle_gamma   90.00
#
_symmetry.space_group_name_H-M   'P 1'
#
loop_
_entity.id
_entity.type
_entity.pdbx_description
1 polymer ?
#
loop_
_entity_poly.entity_id
_entity_poly.type
_entity_poly.pdbx_seq_one_letter_code
_entity_poly.pdbx_strand_id
1 'polypeptide(L)'
;MEDVQVNALETIEMSPTLAPQAPRASGPLALLESGFDLEKVERLWAMQVQWEKREAEKAYNEAFAAFKAEAVRVIKNRTVKAGPLDGKKYAELFAVVNAVTPALSTHGLSAAWRITKDEKDWIEVTCTIKHALGHSESVSM
;
A
#
# COMPACT_ATOMS: atom_id res chain seq x y z
N MET A 1 -70.75 -26.34 18.14
CA MET A 1 -70.59 -24.91 17.78
C MET A 1 -69.14 -24.58 17.97
N GLU A 2 -68.63 -24.07 16.90
CA GLU A 2 -67.38 -23.46 16.58
C GLU A 2 -66.27 -24.33 16.08
N ASP A 3 -66.24 -24.30 14.77
CA ASP A 3 -65.18 -24.79 13.89
C ASP A 3 -63.87 -24.06 14.17
N VAL A 4 -62.82 -24.77 14.54
CA VAL A 4 -61.46 -24.27 14.49
C VAL A 4 -60.84 -24.76 13.18
N GLN A 5 -60.79 -23.87 12.25
CA GLN A 5 -60.18 -24.03 10.94
C GLN A 5 -58.67 -24.19 11.08
N VAL A 6 -58.16 -25.40 10.78
CA VAL A 6 -56.74 -25.69 10.76
C VAL A 6 -56.15 -25.01 9.51
N ASN A 7 -55.38 -23.99 9.72
CA ASN A 7 -54.72 -23.25 8.68
C ASN A 7 -53.60 -24.09 8.04
N ALA A 8 -53.58 -24.10 6.72
CA ALA A 8 -52.68 -24.87 5.89
C ALA A 8 -51.20 -24.52 6.18
N LEU A 9 -50.42 -25.56 6.32
CA LEU A 9 -48.96 -25.49 6.32
C LEU A 9 -48.49 -24.96 4.95
N GLU A 10 -48.02 -23.74 4.94
CA GLU A 10 -47.33 -23.13 3.83
C GLU A 10 -46.02 -23.92 3.57
N THR A 11 -45.98 -24.60 2.45
CA THR A 11 -44.81 -25.32 1.98
C THR A 11 -43.77 -24.30 1.59
N ILE A 12 -42.71 -24.16 2.40
CA ILE A 12 -41.53 -23.36 2.05
C ILE A 12 -40.82 -24.05 0.89
N GLU A 13 -41.03 -23.55 -0.31
CA GLU A 13 -40.22 -23.94 -1.47
C GLU A 13 -38.76 -23.60 -1.18
N MET A 14 -37.95 -24.62 -0.89
CA MET A 14 -36.50 -24.46 -0.85
C MET A 14 -36.02 -24.12 -2.24
N SER A 15 -35.58 -22.85 -2.41
CA SER A 15 -34.85 -22.40 -3.57
C SER A 15 -33.64 -23.32 -3.80
N PRO A 16 -33.34 -23.69 -5.05
CA PRO A 16 -32.20 -24.55 -5.33
C PRO A 16 -30.92 -23.86 -4.86
N THR A 17 -30.25 -24.50 -3.91
CA THR A 17 -28.90 -24.13 -3.47
C THR A 17 -28.00 -24.07 -4.70
N LEU A 18 -27.56 -22.87 -5.06
CA LEU A 18 -26.54 -22.68 -6.10
C LEU A 18 -25.33 -23.52 -5.68
N ALA A 19 -25.01 -24.54 -6.44
CA ALA A 19 -23.77 -25.30 -6.25
C ALA A 19 -22.59 -24.33 -6.27
N PRO A 20 -21.58 -24.52 -5.39
CA PRO A 20 -20.41 -23.66 -5.39
C PRO A 20 -19.76 -23.72 -6.78
N GLN A 21 -19.84 -22.62 -7.52
CA GLN A 21 -19.15 -22.51 -8.78
C GLN A 21 -17.66 -22.57 -8.50
N ALA A 22 -16.96 -23.52 -9.14
CA ALA A 22 -15.51 -23.57 -9.11
C ALA A 22 -14.93 -22.17 -9.44
N PRO A 23 -13.87 -21.71 -8.77
CA PRO A 23 -13.28 -20.41 -9.04
C PRO A 23 -12.93 -20.35 -10.53
N ARG A 24 -13.60 -19.45 -11.25
CA ARG A 24 -13.28 -19.23 -12.66
C ARG A 24 -11.88 -18.68 -12.74
N ALA A 25 -11.04 -19.29 -13.55
CA ALA A 25 -9.71 -18.77 -13.82
C ALA A 25 -9.81 -17.28 -14.18
N SER A 26 -8.99 -16.44 -13.56
CA SER A 26 -8.95 -14.99 -13.81
C SER A 26 -7.57 -14.61 -14.35
N GLY A 27 -7.52 -13.53 -15.12
CA GLY A 27 -6.28 -13.04 -15.71
C GLY A 27 -5.83 -13.87 -16.93
N PRO A 28 -4.50 -14.01 -17.14
CA PRO A 28 -3.95 -14.64 -18.36
C PRO A 28 -4.39 -16.09 -18.56
N LEU A 29 -4.60 -16.83 -17.45
CA LEU A 29 -5.02 -18.23 -17.51
C LEU A 29 -6.41 -18.40 -18.13
N ALA A 30 -7.34 -17.50 -17.79
CA ALA A 30 -8.69 -17.51 -18.37
C ALA A 30 -8.67 -17.26 -19.89
N LEU A 31 -7.74 -16.45 -20.38
CA LEU A 31 -7.57 -16.18 -21.79
C LEU A 31 -7.01 -17.42 -22.53
N LEU A 32 -6.07 -18.15 -21.92
CA LEU A 32 -5.55 -19.40 -22.48
C LEU A 32 -6.63 -20.49 -22.55
N GLU A 33 -7.45 -20.64 -21.51
CA GLU A 33 -8.56 -21.57 -21.49
C GLU A 33 -9.63 -21.26 -22.55
N SER A 34 -9.78 -20.00 -22.92
CA SER A 34 -10.70 -19.57 -24.00
C SER A 34 -10.11 -19.69 -25.42
N GLY A 35 -8.92 -20.29 -25.56
CA GLY A 35 -8.31 -20.60 -26.86
C GLY A 35 -7.52 -19.45 -27.49
N PHE A 36 -7.14 -18.44 -26.70
CA PHE A 36 -6.23 -17.40 -27.17
C PHE A 36 -4.81 -17.98 -27.37
N ASP A 37 -4.12 -17.49 -28.38
CA ASP A 37 -2.72 -17.81 -28.65
C ASP A 37 -1.82 -17.32 -27.50
N LEU A 38 -0.96 -18.19 -27.01
CA LEU A 38 -0.05 -17.93 -25.90
C LEU A 38 0.79 -16.65 -26.13
N GLU A 39 1.34 -16.47 -27.33
CA GLU A 39 2.14 -15.29 -27.65
C GLU A 39 1.35 -13.98 -27.51
N LYS A 40 0.09 -13.97 -27.91
CA LYS A 40 -0.79 -12.81 -27.75
C LYS A 40 -1.12 -12.54 -26.28
N VAL A 41 -1.35 -13.61 -25.51
CA VAL A 41 -1.61 -13.49 -24.06
C VAL A 41 -0.39 -12.92 -23.34
N GLU A 42 0.82 -13.39 -23.66
CA GLU A 42 2.06 -12.87 -23.09
C GLU A 42 2.27 -11.38 -23.42
N ARG A 43 2.01 -10.96 -24.66
CA ARG A 43 2.10 -9.55 -25.05
C ARG A 43 1.10 -8.68 -24.29
N LEU A 44 -0.15 -9.12 -24.20
CA LEU A 44 -1.18 -8.38 -23.46
C LEU A 44 -0.81 -8.27 -21.97
N TRP A 45 -0.31 -9.36 -21.39
CA TRP A 45 0.14 -9.37 -20.01
C TRP A 45 1.32 -8.42 -19.77
N ALA A 46 2.32 -8.44 -20.65
CA ALA A 46 3.46 -7.52 -20.58
C ALA A 46 3.01 -6.05 -20.67
N MET A 47 2.06 -5.75 -21.56
CA MET A 47 1.46 -4.40 -21.66
C MET A 47 0.71 -4.02 -20.41
N GLN A 48 -0.06 -4.92 -19.82
CA GLN A 48 -0.78 -4.71 -18.57
C GLN A 48 0.18 -4.37 -17.43
N VAL A 49 1.23 -5.17 -17.24
CA VAL A 49 2.26 -4.94 -16.21
C VAL A 49 2.95 -3.58 -16.39
N GLN A 50 3.26 -3.21 -17.63
CA GLN A 50 3.84 -1.90 -17.90
C GLN A 50 2.88 -0.75 -17.62
N TRP A 51 1.61 -0.93 -17.93
CA TRP A 51 0.58 0.07 -17.63
C TRP A 51 0.41 0.23 -16.12
N GLU A 52 0.26 -0.86 -15.38
CA GLU A 52 0.16 -0.85 -13.92
C GLU A 52 1.36 -0.17 -13.26
N LYS A 53 2.57 -0.44 -13.75
CA LYS A 53 3.78 0.20 -13.27
C LYS A 53 3.77 1.72 -13.48
N ARG A 54 3.31 2.20 -14.65
CA ARG A 54 3.18 3.63 -14.92
C ARG A 54 2.12 4.30 -14.06
N GLU A 55 0.99 3.63 -13.85
CA GLU A 55 -0.07 4.14 -12.95
C GLU A 55 0.41 4.20 -11.50
N ALA A 56 1.15 3.19 -11.04
CA ALA A 56 1.74 3.21 -9.70
C ALA A 56 2.76 4.33 -9.52
N GLU A 57 3.61 4.59 -10.51
CA GLU A 57 4.58 5.70 -10.52
C GLU A 57 3.87 7.06 -10.52
N LYS A 58 2.85 7.24 -11.36
CA LYS A 58 2.04 8.45 -11.40
C LYS A 58 1.37 8.73 -10.06
N ALA A 59 0.72 7.72 -9.48
CA ALA A 59 0.08 7.84 -8.18
C ALA A 59 1.08 8.17 -7.06
N TYR A 60 2.29 7.57 -7.10
CA TYR A 60 3.37 7.92 -6.18
C TYR A 60 3.75 9.39 -6.30
N ASN A 61 3.98 9.89 -7.52
CA ASN A 61 4.38 11.28 -7.76
C ASN A 61 3.29 12.27 -7.29
N GLU A 62 2.02 11.97 -7.54
CA GLU A 62 0.89 12.78 -7.06
C GLU A 62 0.82 12.79 -5.53
N ALA A 63 0.89 11.61 -4.90
CA ALA A 63 0.87 11.47 -3.45
C ALA A 63 2.07 12.16 -2.78
N PHE A 64 3.26 12.04 -3.37
CA PHE A 64 4.47 12.66 -2.84
C PHE A 64 4.45 14.19 -3.00
N ALA A 65 3.92 14.71 -4.10
CA ALA A 65 3.71 16.14 -4.28
C ALA A 65 2.70 16.69 -3.28
N ALA A 66 1.59 15.99 -3.04
CA ALA A 66 0.58 16.36 -2.05
C ALA A 66 1.15 16.34 -0.62
N PHE A 67 1.91 15.30 -0.26
CA PHE A 67 2.63 15.24 1.01
C PHE A 67 3.60 16.43 1.18
N LYS A 68 4.36 16.80 0.14
CA LYS A 68 5.28 17.94 0.21
C LYS A 68 4.57 19.29 0.32
N ALA A 69 3.36 19.40 -0.19
CA ALA A 69 2.53 20.60 -0.03
C ALA A 69 1.96 20.73 1.40
N GLU A 70 1.87 19.62 2.13
CA GLU A 70 1.49 19.61 3.53
C GLU A 70 2.66 20.10 4.41
N ALA A 71 2.48 21.23 5.09
CA ALA A 71 3.53 21.81 5.92
C ALA A 71 3.72 21.03 7.23
N VAL A 72 4.37 19.87 7.17
CA VAL A 72 4.65 19.04 8.35
C VAL A 72 5.58 19.78 9.30
N ARG A 73 5.11 20.10 10.50
CA ARG A 73 5.90 20.80 11.51
C ARG A 73 6.65 19.82 12.39
N VAL A 74 7.98 19.79 12.27
CA VAL A 74 8.87 19.06 13.18
C VAL A 74 9.31 19.96 14.32
N ILE A 75 9.04 19.55 15.56
CA ILE A 75 9.39 20.32 16.77
C ILE A 75 10.79 19.88 17.24
N LYS A 76 11.68 20.86 17.47
CA LYS A 76 12.98 20.63 18.11
C LYS A 76 12.78 20.41 19.60
N ASN A 77 12.80 19.15 20.04
CA ASN A 77 12.46 18.71 21.40
C ASN A 77 13.67 18.50 22.31
N ARG A 78 14.91 18.65 21.79
CA ARG A 78 16.14 18.46 22.55
C ARG A 78 17.07 19.66 22.41
N THR A 79 17.94 19.81 23.41
CA THR A 79 19.01 20.82 23.44
C THR A 79 20.34 20.11 23.69
N VAL A 80 21.35 20.46 22.92
CA VAL A 80 22.74 20.01 23.16
C VAL A 80 23.23 20.59 24.46
N LYS A 81 23.78 19.74 25.36
CA LYS A 81 24.18 20.14 26.71
C LYS A 81 25.70 20.32 26.89
N ALA A 82 26.50 20.05 25.85
CA ALA A 82 27.96 20.17 25.93
C ALA A 82 28.59 20.22 24.54
N GLY A 83 29.81 20.78 24.48
CA GLY A 83 30.63 20.83 23.26
C GLY A 83 30.38 22.06 22.38
N PRO A 84 30.89 22.05 21.13
CA PRO A 84 30.85 23.20 20.22
C PRO A 84 29.44 23.63 19.82
N LEU A 85 28.44 22.80 20.04
CA LEU A 85 27.02 23.03 19.69
C LEU A 85 26.16 23.24 20.94
N ASP A 86 26.74 23.51 22.09
CA ASP A 86 25.97 23.71 23.34
C ASP A 86 24.89 24.78 23.18
N GLY A 87 23.72 24.53 23.76
CA GLY A 87 22.55 25.38 23.64
C GLY A 87 21.76 25.27 22.32
N LYS A 88 22.29 24.60 21.28
CA LYS A 88 21.54 24.42 20.04
C LYS A 88 20.44 23.36 20.19
N LYS A 89 19.28 23.69 19.64
CA LYS A 89 18.10 22.82 19.66
C LYS A 89 18.06 21.94 18.41
N TYR A 90 17.72 20.65 18.59
CA TYR A 90 17.50 19.70 17.52
C TYR A 90 16.24 18.86 17.76
N ALA A 91 15.73 18.22 16.72
CA ALA A 91 14.68 17.24 16.81
C ALA A 91 15.29 15.83 16.91
N GLU A 92 14.84 15.04 17.88
CA GLU A 92 15.18 13.62 17.90
C GLU A 92 14.53 12.90 16.71
N LEU A 93 15.15 11.81 16.25
CA LEU A 93 14.60 10.98 15.18
C LEU A 93 13.15 10.56 15.46
N PHE A 94 12.85 10.19 16.70
CA PHE A 94 11.49 9.85 17.12
C PHE A 94 10.49 10.98 16.89
N ALA A 95 10.85 12.22 17.20
CA ALA A 95 9.99 13.39 16.99
C ALA A 95 9.75 13.65 15.48
N VAL A 96 10.77 13.43 14.65
CA VAL A 96 10.67 13.52 13.19
C VAL A 96 9.73 12.44 12.66
N VAL A 97 9.96 11.18 13.04
CA VAL A 97 9.14 10.04 12.59
C VAL A 97 7.69 10.21 12.98
N ASN A 98 7.42 10.61 14.23
CA ASN A 98 6.04 10.82 14.70
C ASN A 98 5.33 11.97 13.99
N ALA A 99 6.04 12.99 13.56
CA ALA A 99 5.45 14.09 12.80
C ALA A 99 5.17 13.71 11.35
N VAL A 100 6.08 12.97 10.72
CA VAL A 100 6.06 12.65 9.29
C VAL A 100 5.17 11.45 8.97
N THR A 101 5.15 10.43 9.83
CA THR A 101 4.42 9.17 9.54
C THR A 101 2.92 9.36 9.30
N PRO A 102 2.17 10.12 10.13
CA PRO A 102 0.74 10.35 9.88
C PRO A 102 0.50 11.06 8.55
N ALA A 103 1.30 12.08 8.24
CA ALA A 103 1.20 12.83 6.99
C ALA A 103 1.49 11.95 5.76
N LEU A 104 2.52 11.10 5.81
CA LEU A 104 2.77 10.11 4.74
C LEU A 104 1.59 9.16 4.58
N SER A 105 1.06 8.62 5.70
CA SER A 105 -0.05 7.65 5.68
C SER A 105 -1.32 8.23 5.07
N THR A 106 -1.61 9.52 5.31
CA THR A 106 -2.76 10.22 4.72
C THR A 106 -2.72 10.21 3.19
N HIS A 107 -1.53 10.22 2.61
CA HIS A 107 -1.31 10.17 1.16
C HIS A 107 -0.99 8.75 0.64
N GLY A 108 -1.21 7.69 1.44
CA GLY A 108 -0.92 6.31 1.02
C GLY A 108 0.57 6.01 0.88
N LEU A 109 1.42 6.82 1.50
CA LEU A 109 2.87 6.63 1.52
C LEU A 109 3.34 6.02 2.84
N SER A 110 4.43 5.27 2.78
CA SER A 110 5.13 4.73 3.95
C SER A 110 6.63 4.88 3.80
N ALA A 111 7.33 5.12 4.91
CA ALA A 111 8.78 5.22 4.92
C ALA A 111 9.40 4.07 5.73
N ALA A 112 10.51 3.53 5.25
CA ALA A 112 11.30 2.52 5.93
C ALA A 112 12.79 2.87 5.83
N TRP A 113 13.53 2.61 6.90
CA TRP A 113 14.97 2.81 6.95
C TRP A 113 15.67 1.48 7.18
N ARG A 114 16.75 1.27 6.47
CA ARG A 114 17.60 0.07 6.61
C ARG A 114 19.07 0.48 6.62
N ILE A 115 19.85 -0.16 7.44
CA ILE A 115 21.29 -0.12 7.33
C ILE A 115 21.66 -1.01 6.14
N THR A 116 22.22 -0.42 5.09
CA THR A 116 22.61 -1.11 3.84
C THR A 116 24.08 -1.46 3.82
N LYS A 117 24.92 -0.72 4.55
CA LYS A 117 26.30 -1.06 4.79
C LYS A 117 26.68 -0.72 6.23
N ASP A 118 27.44 -1.61 6.86
CA ASP A 118 27.96 -1.44 8.20
C ASP A 118 29.45 -1.83 8.15
N GLU A 119 30.31 -0.84 7.98
CA GLU A 119 31.76 -0.98 7.89
C GLU A 119 32.42 -0.32 9.10
N LYS A 120 33.69 -0.67 9.36
CA LYS A 120 34.41 -0.23 10.55
C LYS A 120 34.36 1.29 10.79
N ASP A 121 34.38 2.09 9.71
CA ASP A 121 34.56 3.54 9.80
C ASP A 121 33.30 4.31 9.29
N TRP A 122 32.28 3.62 8.75
CA TRP A 122 31.09 4.27 8.25
C TRP A 122 29.89 3.33 8.14
N ILE A 123 28.70 3.91 8.27
CA ILE A 123 27.42 3.22 8.15
C ILE A 123 26.61 3.92 7.06
N GLU A 124 26.09 3.15 6.11
CA GLU A 124 25.15 3.63 5.12
C GLU A 124 23.71 3.30 5.53
N VAL A 125 22.86 4.30 5.55
CA VAL A 125 21.43 4.13 5.82
C VAL A 125 20.65 4.47 4.57
N THR A 126 19.78 3.55 4.13
CA THR A 126 18.88 3.76 3.02
C THR A 126 17.47 4.02 3.53
N CYS A 127 16.92 5.13 3.13
CA CYS A 127 15.50 5.45 3.31
C CYS A 127 14.73 5.09 2.03
N THR A 128 13.67 4.30 2.17
CA THR A 128 12.77 3.94 1.07
C THR A 128 11.37 4.48 1.36
N ILE A 129 10.82 5.24 0.43
CA ILE A 129 9.42 5.68 0.48
C ILE A 129 8.63 4.84 -0.51
N LYS A 130 7.55 4.21 -0.03
CA LYS A 130 6.68 3.30 -0.79
C LYS A 130 5.28 3.85 -0.89
N HIS A 131 4.66 3.76 -2.05
CA HIS A 131 3.24 4.02 -2.25
C HIS A 131 2.42 2.72 -2.16
N ALA A 132 1.14 2.83 -1.78
CA ALA A 132 0.21 1.70 -1.66
C ALA A 132 0.06 0.89 -2.96
N LEU A 133 0.23 1.51 -4.13
CA LEU A 133 0.19 0.86 -5.45
C LEU A 133 1.52 0.20 -5.85
N GLY A 134 2.52 0.15 -4.96
CA GLY A 134 3.73 -0.64 -5.15
C GLY A 134 4.95 0.11 -5.69
N HIS A 135 4.81 1.34 -6.21
CA HIS A 135 5.98 2.14 -6.58
C HIS A 135 6.76 2.59 -5.36
N SER A 136 8.09 2.64 -5.46
CA SER A 136 8.94 3.09 -4.37
C SER A 136 10.22 3.73 -4.86
N GLU A 137 10.70 4.72 -4.13
CA GLU A 137 11.98 5.37 -4.34
C GLU A 137 12.86 5.27 -3.09
N SER A 138 14.17 5.20 -3.29
CA SER A 138 15.13 5.06 -2.20
C SER A 138 16.25 6.08 -2.33
N VAL A 139 16.75 6.54 -1.19
CA VAL A 139 17.93 7.40 -1.07
C VAL A 139 18.83 6.87 0.03
N SER A 140 20.14 6.82 -0.24
CA SER A 140 21.16 6.37 0.72
C SER A 140 22.01 7.55 1.16
N MET A 141 22.44 7.50 2.42
CA MET A 141 23.32 8.50 3.07
C MET A 141 24.42 7.80 3.85
#